data_970a46d168b4e066cec8f014977554ec
#
_entry.id   970a46d168b4e066cec8f014977554ec
#
_cell.length_a   1.000
_cell.length_b   1.000
_cell.length_c   1.000
_cell.angle_alpha   90.00
_cell.angle_beta   90.00
_cell.angle_gamma   90.00
#
_symmetry.space_group_name_H-M   'P 1'
#
loop_
_entity.id
_entity.type
_entity.pdbx_description
1 polymer ?
#
loop_
_entity_poly.entity_id
_entity_poly.type
_entity_poly.pdbx_seq_one_letter_code
_entity_poly.pdbx_strand_id
1 'polypeptide(L)'
;MAPTHSERRPHTAGPHTVRPHLARRTLLRGGAAALGAAGALGAAGCSRVPTGDTLARLKSQGIVRLGIAGEAPYGYINDQGEFTGEAVELAKVIFGRLGVGKVQPVATDFSSLIPGLNSQQFDCVSAGMYINKDRCAQVVFADPEYQMLDSFLVKKGNPLGLTSYQDVKAKKARIATGTGYAEIDYAVAAGIPEKEIVILQDPVAGLNAVEAGRVDVFAGTALTGREVVRNSARVEATAPFAPLVDGKKKIDGGGFAFRRLDAELRDAFNVEIHTMKQSGELFRILKPFGFTASEMTTLTAEELCR
;
A
#
# COMPACT_ATOMS: atom_id res chain seq x y z
N MET A 1 63.01 -11.37 18.74
CA MET A 1 62.97 -12.84 18.91
C MET A 1 61.83 -13.34 18.04
N ALA A 2 62.09 -13.69 16.83
CA ALA A 2 61.35 -14.61 15.99
C ALA A 2 61.96 -15.99 16.12
N PRO A 3 61.48 -17.08 15.55
CA PRO A 3 60.33 -17.38 14.70
C PRO A 3 59.60 -18.68 15.11
N THR A 4 58.56 -19.12 14.40
CA THR A 4 58.62 -20.40 13.65
C THR A 4 57.40 -20.61 12.76
N HIS A 5 57.70 -20.98 11.54
CA HIS A 5 56.90 -21.52 10.45
C HIS A 5 56.31 -22.92 10.75
N SER A 6 55.17 -23.26 10.15
CA SER A 6 54.81 -24.60 9.65
C SER A 6 53.68 -24.42 8.64
N GLU A 7 53.98 -24.39 7.39
CA GLU A 7 54.05 -25.37 6.29
C GLU A 7 52.74 -26.12 5.98
N ARG A 8 52.28 -25.83 4.80
CA ARG A 8 51.34 -26.40 3.85
C ARG A 8 51.27 -27.94 3.80
N ARG A 9 50.11 -28.43 3.37
CA ARG A 9 49.99 -29.40 2.25
C ARG A 9 48.59 -29.33 1.61
N PRO A 10 48.52 -29.46 0.28
CA PRO A 10 47.28 -29.51 -0.49
C PRO A 10 46.85 -30.97 -0.71
N HIS A 11 45.53 -31.21 -0.76
CA HIS A 11 45.00 -32.48 -1.26
C HIS A 11 44.33 -32.28 -2.62
N THR A 12 44.82 -33.03 -3.53
CA THR A 12 44.56 -33.19 -4.94
C THR A 12 43.18 -33.75 -5.25
N ALA A 13 42.66 -33.31 -6.36
CA ALA A 13 41.44 -33.77 -7.01
C ALA A 13 41.58 -35.18 -7.59
N GLY A 14 40.48 -35.92 -7.63
CA GLY A 14 40.31 -37.11 -8.44
C GLY A 14 38.93 -37.15 -9.07
N PRO A 15 38.83 -37.47 -10.36
CA PRO A 15 37.58 -37.42 -11.11
C PRO A 15 36.84 -38.75 -11.04
N HIS A 16 35.51 -38.71 -10.80
CA HIS A 16 34.68 -39.89 -10.99
C HIS A 16 33.79 -39.74 -12.22
N THR A 17 34.08 -40.62 -13.13
CA THR A 17 33.52 -40.88 -14.43
C THR A 17 32.06 -41.33 -14.36
N VAL A 18 31.33 -40.75 -15.29
CA VAL A 18 29.96 -41.12 -15.71
C VAL A 18 29.96 -42.47 -16.42
N ARG A 19 29.00 -43.32 -16.13
CA ARG A 19 28.61 -44.44 -17.03
C ARG A 19 27.08 -44.49 -17.18
N PRO A 20 26.57 -44.56 -18.42
CA PRO A 20 25.16 -44.75 -18.71
C PRO A 20 24.78 -46.23 -18.80
N HIS A 21 23.66 -46.61 -18.29
CA HIS A 21 23.06 -47.89 -18.57
C HIS A 21 21.81 -47.76 -19.41
N LEU A 22 21.99 -48.14 -20.70
CA LEU A 22 20.94 -48.50 -21.62
C LEU A 22 20.58 -49.99 -21.42
N ALA A 23 19.33 -50.31 -21.64
CA ALA A 23 18.69 -51.57 -22.12
C ALA A 23 17.55 -52.00 -21.17
N ARG A 24 16.40 -52.48 -21.57
CA ARG A 24 16.00 -53.21 -22.79
C ARG A 24 14.48 -53.17 -22.90
N ARG A 25 14.01 -53.10 -24.14
CA ARG A 25 12.62 -53.37 -24.56
C ARG A 25 12.27 -54.81 -24.27
N THR A 26 11.03 -55.07 -23.82
CA THR A 26 10.36 -56.35 -24.09
C THR A 26 8.90 -56.09 -24.43
N LEU A 27 8.54 -56.36 -25.64
CA LEU A 27 7.20 -56.53 -26.18
C LEU A 27 6.61 -57.83 -25.66
N LEU A 28 5.39 -57.86 -25.22
CA LEU A 28 4.52 -59.03 -25.31
C LEU A 28 3.08 -58.60 -25.59
N ARG A 29 2.59 -59.12 -26.72
CA ARG A 29 1.22 -59.03 -27.21
C ARG A 29 0.35 -60.04 -26.45
N GLY A 30 -0.91 -59.69 -26.28
CA GLY A 30 -1.93 -60.72 -26.23
C GLY A 30 -3.12 -60.37 -25.33
N GLY A 31 -4.31 -60.36 -25.90
CA GLY A 31 -5.52 -60.76 -25.22
C GLY A 31 -6.64 -59.73 -25.12
N ALA A 32 -7.55 -59.75 -26.07
CA ALA A 32 -8.86 -59.09 -26.00
C ALA A 32 -9.78 -59.82 -25.02
N ALA A 33 -10.63 -59.08 -24.31
CA ALA A 33 -12.08 -59.26 -24.22
C ALA A 33 -12.69 -58.55 -22.98
N ALA A 34 -13.57 -57.64 -23.24
CA ALA A 34 -14.99 -57.61 -22.89
C ALA A 34 -15.42 -56.97 -21.55
N LEU A 35 -16.29 -56.00 -21.74
CA LEU A 35 -17.52 -55.69 -20.99
C LEU A 35 -17.43 -54.99 -19.62
N GLY A 36 -17.75 -53.68 -19.62
CA GLY A 36 -18.91 -53.20 -18.87
C GLY A 36 -18.66 -52.82 -17.42
N ALA A 37 -18.28 -51.57 -17.19
CA ALA A 37 -18.79 -50.85 -15.99
C ALA A 37 -18.73 -49.34 -16.29
N ALA A 38 -19.88 -48.72 -16.39
CA ALA A 38 -20.05 -47.27 -16.43
C ALA A 38 -19.56 -46.69 -15.09
N GLY A 39 -18.29 -46.30 -15.05
CA GLY A 39 -17.74 -45.49 -13.99
C GLY A 39 -18.09 -44.04 -14.27
N ALA A 40 -19.05 -43.50 -13.53
CA ALA A 40 -19.30 -42.07 -13.44
C ALA A 40 -18.01 -41.40 -12.96
N LEU A 41 -17.21 -40.92 -13.90
CA LEU A 41 -16.16 -39.92 -13.63
C LEU A 41 -16.88 -38.68 -13.14
N GLY A 42 -16.98 -38.56 -11.80
CA GLY A 42 -17.32 -37.30 -11.16
C GLY A 42 -16.36 -36.23 -11.68
N ALA A 43 -16.83 -35.41 -12.61
CA ALA A 43 -16.21 -34.13 -12.89
C ALA A 43 -16.16 -33.39 -11.55
N ALA A 44 -15.00 -33.39 -10.91
CA ALA A 44 -14.68 -32.43 -9.91
C ALA A 44 -14.75 -31.06 -10.64
N GLY A 45 -15.96 -30.54 -10.71
CA GLY A 45 -16.20 -29.18 -11.16
C GLY A 45 -15.41 -28.30 -10.22
N CYS A 46 -14.30 -27.76 -10.73
CA CYS A 46 -13.79 -26.52 -10.18
C CYS A 46 -14.97 -25.55 -10.26
N SER A 47 -15.72 -25.44 -9.17
CA SER A 47 -16.71 -24.40 -9.01
C SER A 47 -15.93 -23.11 -9.11
N ARG A 48 -15.90 -22.52 -10.32
CA ARG A 48 -15.56 -21.12 -10.48
C ARG A 48 -16.52 -20.39 -9.57
N VAL A 49 -16.00 -19.91 -8.43
CA VAL A 49 -16.73 -18.91 -7.63
C VAL A 49 -17.10 -17.81 -8.62
N PRO A 50 -18.38 -17.47 -8.79
CA PRO A 50 -18.79 -16.42 -9.68
C PRO A 50 -17.98 -15.18 -9.32
N THR A 51 -17.28 -14.60 -10.30
CA THR A 51 -16.61 -13.31 -10.19
C THR A 51 -17.70 -12.25 -10.03
N GLY A 52 -18.10 -11.95 -8.80
CA GLY A 52 -19.20 -11.03 -8.49
C GLY A 52 -19.73 -11.18 -7.06
N ASP A 53 -19.32 -12.18 -6.31
CA ASP A 53 -19.84 -12.43 -4.96
C ASP A 53 -18.71 -12.43 -3.91
N THR A 54 -17.79 -11.46 -4.01
CA THR A 54 -16.70 -11.34 -3.04
C THR A 54 -17.25 -11.07 -1.65
N LEU A 55 -18.32 -10.30 -1.51
CA LEU A 55 -18.93 -10.04 -0.19
C LEU A 55 -19.52 -11.31 0.43
N ALA A 56 -20.24 -12.14 -0.35
CA ALA A 56 -20.75 -13.42 0.17
C ALA A 56 -19.61 -14.39 0.56
N ARG A 57 -18.55 -14.43 -0.24
CA ARG A 57 -17.33 -15.19 0.11
C ARG A 57 -16.73 -14.71 1.43
N LEU A 58 -16.56 -13.40 1.62
CA LEU A 58 -16.01 -12.82 2.86
C LEU A 58 -16.91 -13.10 4.05
N LYS A 59 -18.23 -13.00 3.91
CA LYS A 59 -19.21 -13.37 4.94
C LYS A 59 -19.10 -14.85 5.31
N SER A 60 -19.01 -15.73 4.32
CA SER A 60 -18.86 -17.16 4.53
C SER A 60 -17.54 -17.54 5.24
N GLN A 61 -16.46 -16.84 4.90
CA GLN A 61 -15.15 -17.04 5.52
C GLN A 61 -15.03 -16.36 6.89
N GLY A 62 -15.86 -15.35 7.15
CA GLY A 62 -15.81 -14.53 8.36
C GLY A 62 -14.59 -13.63 8.48
N ILE A 63 -13.77 -13.51 7.42
CA ILE A 63 -12.49 -12.79 7.43
C ILE A 63 -12.34 -11.96 6.16
N VAL A 64 -11.87 -10.71 6.31
CA VAL A 64 -11.37 -9.83 5.25
C VAL A 64 -9.89 -9.55 5.46
N ARG A 65 -9.09 -9.62 4.40
CA ARG A 65 -7.67 -9.27 4.42
C ARG A 65 -7.51 -7.83 3.93
N LEU A 66 -6.82 -6.99 4.72
CA LEU A 66 -6.55 -5.60 4.39
C LEU A 66 -5.07 -5.41 4.03
N GLY A 67 -4.79 -4.89 2.84
CA GLY A 67 -3.47 -4.43 2.46
C GLY A 67 -3.16 -3.11 3.17
N ILE A 68 -2.06 -3.07 3.92
CA ILE A 68 -1.58 -1.89 4.66
C ILE A 68 -0.12 -1.61 4.32
N ALA A 69 0.27 -0.33 4.41
CA ALA A 69 1.65 0.10 4.14
C ALA A 69 2.51 0.31 5.42
N GLY A 70 1.95 0.08 6.60
CA GLY A 70 2.67 0.34 7.85
C GLY A 70 2.82 1.82 8.18
N GLU A 71 2.07 2.70 7.53
CA GLU A 71 2.16 4.16 7.68
C GLU A 71 1.13 4.69 8.67
N ALA A 72 1.63 5.24 9.79
CA ALA A 72 0.79 5.96 10.73
C ALA A 72 0.42 7.35 10.18
N PRO A 73 -0.82 7.80 10.36
CA PRO A 73 -1.86 7.22 11.22
C PRO A 73 -2.86 6.31 10.48
N TYR A 74 -2.61 5.90 9.22
CA TYR A 74 -3.59 5.24 8.34
C TYR A 74 -3.78 3.75 8.62
N GLY A 75 -2.72 2.94 8.48
CA GLY A 75 -2.78 1.49 8.72
C GLY A 75 -1.41 0.97 9.12
N TYR A 76 -1.22 0.65 10.39
CA TYR A 76 0.08 0.30 10.97
C TYR A 76 -0.06 -0.65 12.16
N ILE A 77 1.08 -1.11 12.65
CA ILE A 77 1.18 -1.86 13.92
C ILE A 77 1.75 -0.88 14.95
N ASN A 78 1.02 -0.67 16.05
CA ASN A 78 1.45 0.22 17.12
C ASN A 78 2.54 -0.41 18.01
N ASP A 79 3.04 0.36 18.99
CA ASP A 79 4.10 -0.08 19.92
C ASP A 79 3.67 -1.27 20.80
N GLN A 80 2.37 -1.53 20.94
CA GLN A 80 1.81 -2.68 21.64
C GLN A 80 1.70 -3.92 20.75
N GLY A 81 2.07 -3.82 19.48
CA GLY A 81 1.93 -4.90 18.50
C GLY A 81 0.50 -5.06 17.96
N GLU A 82 -0.37 -4.08 18.20
CA GLU A 82 -1.75 -4.11 17.73
C GLU A 82 -1.87 -3.52 16.32
N PHE A 83 -2.68 -4.15 15.50
CA PHE A 83 -3.06 -3.64 14.19
C PHE A 83 -4.13 -2.56 14.32
N THR A 84 -3.79 -1.34 13.96
CA THR A 84 -4.61 -0.15 14.12
C THR A 84 -4.33 0.91 13.05
N GLY A 85 -4.98 2.03 13.16
CA GLY A 85 -4.94 3.15 12.22
C GLY A 85 -6.35 3.54 11.80
N GLU A 86 -6.51 4.76 11.28
CA GLU A 86 -7.84 5.27 10.98
C GLU A 86 -8.59 4.39 9.97
N ALA A 87 -7.91 4.00 8.86
CA ALA A 87 -8.51 3.14 7.86
C ALA A 87 -8.79 1.73 8.39
N VAL A 88 -7.96 1.24 9.31
CA VAL A 88 -8.13 -0.08 9.94
C VAL A 88 -9.34 -0.08 10.87
N GLU A 89 -9.46 0.91 11.73
CA GLU A 89 -10.58 0.99 12.68
C GLU A 89 -11.91 1.21 11.93
N LEU A 90 -11.88 2.04 10.88
CA LEU A 90 -13.03 2.24 10.00
C LEU A 90 -13.43 0.92 9.30
N ALA A 91 -12.46 0.21 8.74
CA ALA A 91 -12.70 -1.09 8.10
C ALA A 91 -13.29 -2.13 9.08
N LYS A 92 -12.82 -2.20 10.33
CA LYS A 92 -13.37 -3.08 11.35
C LYS A 92 -14.87 -2.83 11.56
N VAL A 93 -15.28 -1.56 11.65
CA VAL A 93 -16.68 -1.20 11.83
C VAL A 93 -17.50 -1.53 10.59
N ILE A 94 -17.04 -1.12 9.40
CA ILE A 94 -17.81 -1.31 8.15
C ILE A 94 -17.94 -2.80 7.83
N PHE A 95 -16.84 -3.57 7.82
CA PHE A 95 -16.90 -4.99 7.53
C PHE A 95 -17.71 -5.76 8.57
N GLY A 96 -17.64 -5.36 9.86
CA GLY A 96 -18.52 -5.90 10.90
C GLY A 96 -20.01 -5.72 10.57
N ARG A 97 -20.42 -4.54 10.10
CA ARG A 97 -21.79 -4.25 9.66
C ARG A 97 -22.19 -5.03 8.39
N LEU A 98 -21.21 -5.24 7.51
CA LEU A 98 -21.41 -6.08 6.33
C LEU A 98 -21.43 -7.58 6.64
N GLY A 99 -21.31 -7.99 7.92
CA GLY A 99 -21.37 -9.40 8.35
C GLY A 99 -20.03 -10.14 8.20
N VAL A 100 -18.91 -9.43 8.15
CA VAL A 100 -17.55 -10.01 8.15
C VAL A 100 -16.89 -9.71 9.49
N GLY A 101 -16.78 -10.76 10.34
CA GLY A 101 -16.43 -10.56 11.77
C GLY A 101 -14.97 -10.31 12.08
N LYS A 102 -14.04 -10.59 11.15
CA LYS A 102 -12.59 -10.47 11.42
C LYS A 102 -11.87 -9.72 10.31
N VAL A 103 -11.01 -8.81 10.72
CA VAL A 103 -10.09 -8.07 9.85
C VAL A 103 -8.67 -8.61 10.07
N GLN A 104 -7.96 -8.93 8.99
CA GLN A 104 -6.59 -9.44 9.01
C GLN A 104 -5.67 -8.55 8.20
N PRO A 105 -4.59 -7.99 8.78
CA PRO A 105 -3.63 -7.19 8.03
C PRO A 105 -2.75 -8.04 7.12
N VAL A 106 -2.41 -7.46 5.97
CA VAL A 106 -1.34 -7.93 5.07
C VAL A 106 -0.44 -6.73 4.82
N ALA A 107 0.70 -6.70 5.49
CA ALA A 107 1.67 -5.61 5.35
C ALA A 107 2.47 -5.76 4.04
N THR A 108 2.65 -4.65 3.33
CA THR A 108 3.44 -4.56 2.11
C THR A 108 3.95 -3.13 1.92
N ASP A 109 4.85 -2.90 0.96
CA ASP A 109 5.24 -1.55 0.57
C ASP A 109 4.07 -0.82 -0.11
N PHE A 110 4.00 0.51 0.04
CA PHE A 110 2.89 1.31 -0.50
C PHE A 110 2.72 1.11 -2.02
N SER A 111 3.81 1.09 -2.78
CA SER A 111 3.78 0.85 -4.23
C SER A 111 3.28 -0.54 -4.62
N SER A 112 3.31 -1.50 -3.71
CA SER A 112 2.85 -2.88 -3.93
C SER A 112 1.38 -3.10 -3.57
N LEU A 113 0.68 -2.08 -3.05
CA LEU A 113 -0.73 -2.20 -2.64
C LEU A 113 -1.65 -2.53 -3.82
N ILE A 114 -1.62 -1.76 -4.90
CA ILE A 114 -2.47 -2.01 -6.09
C ILE A 114 -2.11 -3.34 -6.79
N PRO A 115 -0.83 -3.63 -7.07
CA PRO A 115 -0.44 -4.94 -7.58
C PRO A 115 -0.87 -6.12 -6.68
N GLY A 116 -0.68 -6.00 -5.36
CA GLY A 116 -1.09 -7.02 -4.39
C GLY A 116 -2.60 -7.24 -4.34
N LEU A 117 -3.39 -6.16 -4.41
CA LEU A 117 -4.85 -6.24 -4.51
C LEU A 117 -5.29 -6.99 -5.77
N ASN A 118 -4.72 -6.62 -6.93
CA ASN A 118 -5.08 -7.22 -8.21
C ASN A 118 -4.64 -8.69 -8.30
N SER A 119 -3.55 -9.07 -7.63
CA SER A 119 -3.10 -10.46 -7.50
C SER A 119 -3.76 -11.22 -6.33
N GLN A 120 -4.79 -10.65 -5.71
CA GLN A 120 -5.60 -11.28 -4.65
C GLN A 120 -4.82 -11.64 -3.36
N GLN A 121 -3.73 -10.96 -3.07
CA GLN A 121 -3.00 -11.13 -1.80
C GLN A 121 -3.85 -10.67 -0.62
N PHE A 122 -4.70 -9.67 -0.83
CA PHE A 122 -5.69 -9.15 0.12
C PHE A 122 -6.98 -8.74 -0.62
N ASP A 123 -8.00 -8.38 0.13
CA ASP A 123 -9.34 -8.17 -0.41
C ASP A 123 -9.67 -6.68 -0.61
N CYS A 124 -8.96 -5.79 0.10
CA CYS A 124 -9.14 -4.35 0.02
C CYS A 124 -7.86 -3.64 0.47
N VAL A 125 -7.56 -2.48 -0.10
CA VAL A 125 -6.49 -1.58 0.38
C VAL A 125 -7.06 -0.68 1.47
N SER A 126 -6.35 -0.59 2.60
CA SER A 126 -6.69 0.20 3.78
C SER A 126 -5.44 0.92 4.28
N ALA A 127 -5.02 1.98 3.57
CA ALA A 127 -3.72 2.61 3.75
C ALA A 127 -3.72 4.12 3.47
N GLY A 128 -4.87 4.78 3.59
CA GLY A 128 -4.98 6.21 3.31
C GLY A 128 -4.61 6.59 1.87
N MET A 129 -4.84 5.69 0.92
CA MET A 129 -4.39 5.86 -0.46
C MET A 129 -5.15 6.99 -1.15
N TYR A 130 -4.45 8.02 -1.61
CA TYR A 130 -5.04 9.10 -2.40
C TYR A 130 -5.67 8.58 -3.69
N ILE A 131 -6.88 9.03 -3.95
CA ILE A 131 -7.65 8.72 -5.16
C ILE A 131 -7.17 9.66 -6.27
N ASN A 132 -6.66 9.09 -7.35
CA ASN A 132 -6.27 9.83 -8.54
C ASN A 132 -6.56 9.03 -9.82
N LYS A 133 -6.49 9.70 -10.95
CA LYS A 133 -6.81 9.14 -12.27
C LYS A 133 -6.04 7.85 -12.58
N ASP A 134 -4.74 7.82 -12.32
CA ASP A 134 -3.87 6.69 -12.70
C ASP A 134 -4.16 5.45 -11.84
N ARG A 135 -4.48 5.65 -10.56
CA ARG A 135 -4.90 4.57 -9.67
C ARG A 135 -6.31 4.09 -10.02
N CYS A 136 -7.23 5.00 -10.37
CA CYS A 136 -8.59 4.67 -10.83
C CYS A 136 -8.58 3.88 -12.16
N ALA A 137 -7.54 4.03 -12.97
CA ALA A 137 -7.34 3.19 -14.14
C ALA A 137 -7.10 1.72 -13.80
N GLN A 138 -6.70 1.38 -12.60
CA GLN A 138 -6.29 0.05 -12.18
C GLN A 138 -7.24 -0.63 -11.18
N VAL A 139 -7.93 0.17 -10.34
CA VAL A 139 -8.82 -0.28 -9.27
C VAL A 139 -10.07 0.57 -9.21
N VAL A 140 -11.05 0.20 -8.36
CA VAL A 140 -12.19 1.04 -8.01
C VAL A 140 -12.05 1.49 -6.55
N PHE A 141 -12.36 2.76 -6.29
CA PHE A 141 -12.30 3.33 -4.96
C PHE A 141 -13.69 3.46 -4.35
N ALA A 142 -13.78 3.31 -3.03
CA ALA A 142 -14.86 3.90 -2.26
C ALA A 142 -14.73 5.43 -2.26
N ASP A 143 -15.79 6.14 -1.92
CA ASP A 143 -15.71 7.60 -1.73
C ASP A 143 -14.75 7.94 -0.59
N PRO A 144 -13.96 9.01 -0.72
CA PRO A 144 -12.89 9.30 0.23
C PRO A 144 -13.45 9.50 1.63
N GLU A 145 -12.77 8.95 2.61
CA GLU A 145 -13.10 9.14 4.04
C GLU A 145 -12.82 10.58 4.46
N TYR A 146 -11.78 11.16 3.91
CA TYR A 146 -11.27 12.49 4.24
C TYR A 146 -10.65 13.17 3.01
N GLN A 147 -10.43 14.47 3.11
CA GLN A 147 -9.53 15.23 2.25
C GLN A 147 -8.23 15.53 2.99
N MET A 148 -7.13 15.69 2.24
CA MET A 148 -5.82 15.91 2.84
C MET A 148 -5.00 16.91 2.02
N LEU A 149 -4.16 17.65 2.72
CA LEU A 149 -3.14 18.51 2.16
C LEU A 149 -1.76 17.90 2.35
N ASP A 150 -0.80 18.36 1.57
CA ASP A 150 0.60 17.98 1.73
C ASP A 150 1.27 18.78 2.85
N SER A 151 2.35 18.23 3.37
CA SER A 151 3.35 18.97 4.14
C SER A 151 4.75 18.49 3.81
N PHE A 152 5.71 19.26 4.22
CA PHE A 152 7.12 18.90 4.10
C PHE A 152 7.72 18.58 5.46
N LEU A 153 8.53 17.54 5.54
CA LEU A 153 9.50 17.39 6.61
C LEU A 153 10.74 18.22 6.25
N VAL A 154 11.12 19.13 7.12
CA VAL A 154 12.26 20.03 6.94
C VAL A 154 13.08 20.11 8.22
N LYS A 155 14.32 20.56 8.14
CA LYS A 155 15.09 20.85 9.35
C LYS A 155 14.37 21.88 10.22
N LYS A 156 14.52 21.74 11.53
CA LYS A 156 13.92 22.65 12.51
C LYS A 156 14.16 24.11 12.17
N GLY A 157 13.09 24.90 12.21
CA GLY A 157 13.07 26.30 11.83
C GLY A 157 13.02 26.58 10.33
N ASN A 158 12.85 25.52 9.51
CA ASN A 158 12.72 25.62 8.05
C ASN A 158 13.71 26.61 7.41
N PRO A 159 15.03 26.39 7.50
CA PRO A 159 16.03 27.38 7.15
C PRO A 159 15.99 27.83 5.68
N LEU A 160 15.42 27.01 4.80
CA LEU A 160 15.22 27.35 3.39
C LEU A 160 13.85 28.00 3.13
N GLY A 161 12.97 28.12 4.14
CA GLY A 161 11.62 28.69 3.98
C GLY A 161 10.79 27.97 2.91
N LEU A 162 10.80 26.61 2.91
CA LEU A 162 10.07 25.80 1.94
C LEU A 162 8.61 25.67 2.39
N THR A 163 7.67 26.12 1.56
CA THR A 163 6.23 26.09 1.83
C THR A 163 5.42 25.55 0.64
N SER A 164 6.09 25.28 -0.47
CA SER A 164 5.49 24.78 -1.70
C SER A 164 6.52 24.04 -2.56
N TYR A 165 6.06 23.21 -3.50
CA TYR A 165 6.95 22.58 -4.50
C TYR A 165 7.65 23.62 -5.39
N GLN A 166 7.01 24.79 -5.60
CA GLN A 166 7.62 25.89 -6.34
C GLN A 166 8.82 26.48 -5.58
N ASP A 167 8.76 26.57 -4.24
CA ASP A 167 9.91 26.99 -3.43
C ASP A 167 11.06 25.98 -3.54
N VAL A 168 10.74 24.69 -3.50
CA VAL A 168 11.73 23.62 -3.66
C VAL A 168 12.48 23.80 -4.97
N LYS A 169 11.75 23.99 -6.08
CA LYS A 169 12.35 24.25 -7.40
C LYS A 169 13.17 25.52 -7.43
N ALA A 170 12.60 26.66 -6.98
CA ALA A 170 13.25 27.97 -7.04
C ALA A 170 14.56 28.00 -6.24
N LYS A 171 14.59 27.33 -5.10
CA LYS A 171 15.75 27.25 -4.19
C LYS A 171 16.68 26.10 -4.51
N LYS A 172 16.36 25.28 -5.52
CA LYS A 172 17.11 24.07 -5.90
C LYS A 172 17.34 23.14 -4.69
N ALA A 173 16.33 23.06 -3.82
CA ALA A 173 16.39 22.19 -2.64
C ALA A 173 16.28 20.71 -3.07
N ARG A 174 17.04 19.86 -2.40
CA ARG A 174 17.02 18.41 -2.63
C ARG A 174 15.75 17.82 -2.02
N ILE A 175 14.88 17.29 -2.87
CA ILE A 175 13.59 16.72 -2.46
C ILE A 175 13.63 15.20 -2.44
N ALA A 176 12.97 14.63 -1.45
CA ALA A 176 12.63 13.22 -1.40
C ALA A 176 11.13 13.02 -1.19
N THR A 177 10.63 11.88 -1.60
CA THR A 177 9.27 11.39 -1.29
C THR A 177 9.21 9.87 -1.28
N GLY A 178 8.06 9.26 -0.96
CA GLY A 178 7.89 7.82 -0.90
C GLY A 178 7.72 7.17 -2.28
N THR A 179 8.09 5.90 -2.37
CA THR A 179 7.87 5.10 -3.59
C THR A 179 6.38 4.99 -3.92
N GLY A 180 5.99 5.46 -5.10
CA GLY A 180 4.59 5.41 -5.56
C GLY A 180 3.67 6.45 -4.92
N TYR A 181 4.23 7.44 -4.24
CA TYR A 181 3.48 8.55 -3.65
C TYR A 181 3.04 9.56 -4.73
N ALA A 182 1.88 10.20 -4.53
CA ALA A 182 1.35 11.24 -5.42
C ALA A 182 2.24 12.49 -5.47
N GLU A 183 3.01 12.73 -4.45
CA GLU A 183 3.95 13.85 -4.31
C GLU A 183 5.06 13.83 -5.37
N ILE A 184 5.32 12.70 -6.02
CA ILE A 184 6.19 12.61 -7.20
C ILE A 184 5.60 13.47 -8.33
N ASP A 185 4.31 13.26 -8.63
CA ASP A 185 3.61 13.97 -9.70
C ASP A 185 3.52 15.47 -9.41
N TYR A 186 3.32 15.85 -8.14
CA TYR A 186 3.26 17.25 -7.72
C TYR A 186 4.61 17.95 -7.84
N ALA A 187 5.69 17.26 -7.50
CA ALA A 187 7.04 17.78 -7.70
C ALA A 187 7.35 17.98 -9.19
N VAL A 188 6.97 17.00 -10.02
CA VAL A 188 7.11 17.07 -11.48
C VAL A 188 6.25 18.20 -12.07
N ALA A 189 5.00 18.36 -11.64
CA ALA A 189 4.11 19.45 -12.05
C ALA A 189 4.66 20.82 -11.67
N ALA A 190 5.41 20.94 -10.57
CA ALA A 190 6.14 22.16 -10.20
C ALA A 190 7.40 22.38 -11.05
N GLY A 191 7.74 21.43 -11.94
CA GLY A 191 8.87 21.46 -12.86
C GLY A 191 10.19 21.01 -12.23
N ILE A 192 10.14 20.18 -11.19
CA ILE A 192 11.32 19.48 -10.66
C ILE A 192 11.51 18.24 -11.55
N PRO A 193 12.69 18.02 -12.15
CA PRO A 193 12.92 16.82 -12.94
C PRO A 193 12.78 15.55 -12.10
N GLU A 194 12.06 14.54 -12.59
CA GLU A 194 11.81 13.31 -11.85
C GLU A 194 13.12 12.64 -11.36
N LYS A 195 14.15 12.65 -12.18
CA LYS A 195 15.50 12.12 -11.84
C LYS A 195 16.19 12.84 -10.66
N GLU A 196 15.71 14.03 -10.28
CA GLU A 196 16.21 14.79 -9.14
C GLU A 196 15.41 14.53 -7.86
N ILE A 197 14.31 13.80 -7.96
CA ILE A 197 13.49 13.39 -6.82
C ILE A 197 14.09 12.12 -6.22
N VAL A 198 14.52 12.19 -4.96
CA VAL A 198 15.03 11.02 -4.24
C VAL A 198 13.85 10.18 -3.77
N ILE A 199 13.80 8.93 -4.20
CA ILE A 199 12.74 8.00 -3.80
C ILE A 199 13.20 7.22 -2.58
N LEU A 200 12.41 7.28 -1.51
CA LEU A 200 12.64 6.57 -0.24
C LEU A 200 11.51 5.59 0.04
N GLN A 201 11.76 4.64 0.91
CA GLN A 201 10.81 3.56 1.17
C GLN A 201 9.56 4.04 1.92
N ASP A 202 9.76 4.89 2.93
CA ASP A 202 8.72 5.32 3.86
C ASP A 202 9.04 6.69 4.49
N PRO A 203 8.11 7.31 5.22
CA PRO A 203 8.30 8.61 5.86
C PRO A 203 9.35 8.61 6.98
N VAL A 204 9.63 7.48 7.61
CA VAL A 204 10.69 7.36 8.62
C VAL A 204 12.07 7.45 7.96
N ALA A 205 12.23 6.79 6.81
CA ALA A 205 13.42 6.98 5.98
C ALA A 205 13.56 8.43 5.51
N GLY A 206 12.44 9.09 5.22
CA GLY A 206 12.35 10.52 4.91
C GLY A 206 12.86 11.41 6.05
N LEU A 207 12.33 11.19 7.26
CA LEU A 207 12.78 11.88 8.48
C LEU A 207 14.30 11.74 8.65
N ASN A 208 14.81 10.51 8.59
CA ASN A 208 16.23 10.23 8.76
C ASN A 208 17.11 10.90 7.68
N ALA A 209 16.61 10.99 6.45
CA ALA A 209 17.32 11.63 5.35
C ALA A 209 17.42 13.16 5.53
N VAL A 210 16.34 13.80 5.99
CA VAL A 210 16.31 15.23 6.31
C VAL A 210 17.20 15.52 7.51
N GLU A 211 17.10 14.73 8.57
CA GLU A 211 17.90 14.87 9.78
C GLU A 211 19.39 14.77 9.50
N ALA A 212 19.79 13.79 8.70
CA ALA A 212 21.18 13.61 8.26
C ALA A 212 21.65 14.64 7.21
N GLY A 213 20.75 15.50 6.69
CA GLY A 213 21.05 16.45 5.65
C GLY A 213 21.37 15.82 4.29
N ARG A 214 20.90 14.61 4.04
CA ARG A 214 21.01 13.97 2.71
C ARG A 214 20.06 14.62 1.71
N VAL A 215 18.87 15.02 2.18
CA VAL A 215 17.90 15.84 1.46
C VAL A 215 17.53 17.05 2.31
N ASP A 216 16.98 18.06 1.68
CA ASP A 216 16.56 19.31 2.36
C ASP A 216 15.08 19.21 2.77
N VAL A 217 14.31 18.38 2.06
CA VAL A 217 12.88 18.22 2.27
C VAL A 217 12.44 16.79 1.93
N PHE A 218 11.50 16.26 2.72
CA PHE A 218 10.70 15.08 2.35
C PHE A 218 9.26 15.52 2.22
N ALA A 219 8.62 15.21 1.09
CA ALA A 219 7.23 15.53 0.79
C ALA A 219 6.32 14.33 1.13
N GLY A 220 5.19 14.61 1.78
CA GLY A 220 4.17 13.64 2.14
C GLY A 220 2.91 14.31 2.66
N THR A 221 1.96 13.52 3.14
CA THR A 221 0.71 14.03 3.69
C THR A 221 0.92 14.79 4.99
N ALA A 222 0.08 15.78 5.26
CA ALA A 222 0.20 16.60 6.48
C ALA A 222 0.06 15.79 7.78
N LEU A 223 -0.79 14.76 7.79
CA LEU A 223 -0.96 13.90 8.98
C LEU A 223 0.26 13.02 9.21
N THR A 224 0.75 12.34 8.17
CA THR A 224 2.00 11.57 8.25
C THR A 224 3.16 12.44 8.72
N GLY A 225 3.28 13.64 8.15
CA GLY A 225 4.33 14.58 8.53
C GLY A 225 4.31 14.91 10.03
N ARG A 226 3.14 15.23 10.57
CA ARG A 226 2.96 15.50 12.00
C ARG A 226 3.29 14.31 12.89
N GLU A 227 2.86 13.12 12.45
CA GLU A 227 3.08 11.89 13.22
C GLU A 227 4.56 11.54 13.29
N VAL A 228 5.24 11.53 12.15
CA VAL A 228 6.64 11.13 12.04
C VAL A 228 7.58 12.06 12.82
N VAL A 229 7.29 13.37 12.88
CA VAL A 229 8.13 14.32 13.63
C VAL A 229 7.79 14.44 15.11
N ARG A 230 6.77 13.76 15.60
CA ARG A 230 6.26 13.91 16.99
C ARG A 230 7.37 13.92 18.04
N ASN A 231 8.37 13.08 17.88
CA ASN A 231 9.49 12.92 18.80
C ASN A 231 10.82 13.47 18.25
N SER A 232 10.79 14.22 17.13
CA SER A 232 12.02 14.77 16.55
C SER A 232 12.34 16.15 17.12
N ALA A 233 13.57 16.31 17.58
CA ALA A 233 14.10 17.62 18.02
C ALA A 233 14.73 18.42 16.86
N ARG A 234 15.03 17.77 15.72
CA ARG A 234 15.84 18.33 14.62
C ARG A 234 15.07 18.55 13.33
N VAL A 235 13.90 17.91 13.19
CA VAL A 235 13.04 17.99 12.00
C VAL A 235 11.66 18.43 12.45
N GLU A 236 10.98 19.18 11.61
CA GLU A 236 9.58 19.60 11.80
C GLU A 236 8.78 19.40 10.52
N ALA A 237 7.46 19.29 10.66
CA ALA A 237 6.54 19.35 9.54
C ALA A 237 6.16 20.81 9.27
N THR A 238 6.11 21.22 8.01
CA THR A 238 5.61 22.55 7.63
C THR A 238 4.10 22.65 7.86
N ALA A 239 3.56 23.87 7.81
CA ALA A 239 2.12 24.06 7.70
C ALA A 239 1.58 23.30 6.47
N PRO A 240 0.37 22.68 6.56
CA PRO A 240 -0.25 22.02 5.41
C PRO A 240 -0.49 22.98 4.24
N PHE A 241 -0.27 22.52 3.02
CA PHE A 241 -0.52 23.29 1.81
C PHE A 241 -1.10 22.41 0.69
N ALA A 242 -1.86 23.02 -0.22
CA ALA A 242 -2.34 22.36 -1.42
C ALA A 242 -1.29 22.48 -2.54
N PRO A 243 -0.82 21.38 -3.13
CA PRO A 243 0.06 21.44 -4.30
C PRO A 243 -0.66 22.11 -5.49
N LEU A 244 0.12 22.72 -6.39
CA LEU A 244 -0.40 23.29 -7.62
C LEU A 244 -0.11 22.35 -8.79
N VAL A 245 -1.19 21.88 -9.44
CA VAL A 245 -1.13 21.10 -10.67
C VAL A 245 -1.87 21.89 -11.74
N ASP A 246 -1.22 22.16 -12.86
CA ASP A 246 -1.76 22.99 -13.94
C ASP A 246 -2.26 24.37 -13.45
N GLY A 247 -1.56 24.95 -12.48
CA GLY A 247 -1.90 26.24 -11.87
C GLY A 247 -3.10 26.23 -10.92
N LYS A 248 -3.70 25.07 -10.66
CA LYS A 248 -4.83 24.91 -9.74
C LYS A 248 -4.40 24.20 -8.46
N LYS A 249 -4.98 24.61 -7.34
CA LYS A 249 -4.80 23.90 -6.07
C LYS A 249 -5.41 22.51 -6.16
N LYS A 250 -4.61 21.49 -5.84
CA LYS A 250 -5.06 20.12 -5.74
C LYS A 250 -5.42 19.83 -4.27
N ILE A 251 -6.59 19.24 -4.07
CA ILE A 251 -7.01 18.68 -2.78
C ILE A 251 -7.21 17.19 -3.02
N ASP A 252 -6.53 16.38 -2.25
CA ASP A 252 -6.60 14.94 -2.37
C ASP A 252 -7.59 14.35 -1.37
N GLY A 253 -8.07 13.15 -1.67
CA GLY A 253 -8.91 12.37 -0.78
C GLY A 253 -8.34 10.98 -0.62
N GLY A 254 -8.23 10.51 0.62
CA GLY A 254 -7.87 9.14 0.93
C GLY A 254 -9.08 8.22 0.90
N GLY A 255 -8.93 7.02 0.34
CA GLY A 255 -10.02 6.06 0.24
C GLY A 255 -9.57 4.62 0.15
N PHE A 256 -10.51 3.72 0.43
CA PHE A 256 -10.34 2.28 0.26
C PHE A 256 -10.38 1.90 -1.21
N ALA A 257 -9.45 1.03 -1.64
CA ALA A 257 -9.44 0.52 -3.01
C ALA A 257 -9.83 -0.96 -3.07
N PHE A 258 -10.59 -1.29 -4.11
CA PHE A 258 -11.08 -2.64 -4.40
C PHE A 258 -10.73 -3.02 -5.84
N ARG A 259 -10.67 -4.34 -6.13
CA ARG A 259 -10.53 -4.80 -7.51
C ARG A 259 -11.73 -4.34 -8.35
N ARG A 260 -11.53 -4.12 -9.63
CA ARG A 260 -12.63 -3.75 -10.54
C ARG A 260 -13.78 -4.76 -10.55
N LEU A 261 -13.46 -6.04 -10.34
CA LEU A 261 -14.46 -7.11 -10.26
C LEU A 261 -15.23 -7.13 -8.94
N ASP A 262 -14.79 -6.37 -7.94
CA ASP A 262 -15.40 -6.27 -6.62
C ASP A 262 -16.21 -4.97 -6.45
N ALA A 263 -16.73 -4.41 -7.55
CA ALA A 263 -17.51 -3.16 -7.52
C ALA A 263 -18.74 -3.24 -6.59
N GLU A 264 -19.42 -4.38 -6.52
CA GLU A 264 -20.53 -4.60 -5.61
C GLU A 264 -20.11 -4.54 -4.13
N LEU A 265 -18.92 -5.07 -3.79
CA LEU A 265 -18.36 -4.93 -2.44
C LEU A 265 -18.04 -3.47 -2.14
N ARG A 266 -17.45 -2.74 -3.09
CA ARG A 266 -17.18 -1.32 -2.98
C ARG A 266 -18.47 -0.52 -2.77
N ASP A 267 -19.52 -0.84 -3.50
CA ASP A 267 -20.82 -0.14 -3.39
C ASP A 267 -21.47 -0.39 -2.03
N ALA A 268 -21.42 -1.63 -1.52
CA ALA A 268 -21.87 -1.94 -0.18
C ALA A 268 -21.04 -1.20 0.89
N PHE A 269 -19.72 -1.08 0.68
CA PHE A 269 -18.83 -0.32 1.56
C PHE A 269 -19.17 1.18 1.54
N ASN A 270 -19.48 1.75 0.36
CA ASN A 270 -19.87 3.16 0.19
C ASN A 270 -21.17 3.50 0.93
N VAL A 271 -22.15 2.61 0.96
CA VAL A 271 -23.40 2.81 1.73
C VAL A 271 -23.07 3.07 3.19
N GLU A 272 -22.14 2.31 3.77
CA GLU A 272 -21.71 2.51 5.15
C GLU A 272 -20.92 3.82 5.33
N ILE A 273 -19.99 4.13 4.41
CA ILE A 273 -19.25 5.42 4.44
C ILE A 273 -20.21 6.59 4.46
N HIS A 274 -21.23 6.60 3.58
CA HIS A 274 -22.20 7.69 3.51
C HIS A 274 -23.04 7.79 4.80
N THR A 275 -23.49 6.66 5.32
CA THR A 275 -24.23 6.60 6.60
C THR A 275 -23.40 7.16 7.75
N MET A 276 -22.13 6.79 7.81
CA MET A 276 -21.21 7.25 8.84
C MET A 276 -20.83 8.73 8.70
N LYS A 277 -20.73 9.25 7.45
CA LYS A 277 -20.57 10.70 7.20
C LYS A 277 -21.78 11.47 7.71
N GLN A 278 -22.99 11.05 7.36
CA GLN A 278 -24.25 11.72 7.74
C GLN A 278 -24.48 11.74 9.26
N SER A 279 -24.12 10.66 9.96
CA SER A 279 -24.26 10.54 11.42
C SER A 279 -23.14 11.20 12.21
N GLY A 280 -22.07 11.66 11.53
CA GLY A 280 -20.84 12.12 12.19
C GLY A 280 -19.99 11.02 12.82
N GLU A 281 -20.35 9.76 12.63
CA GLU A 281 -19.61 8.62 13.18
C GLU A 281 -18.24 8.48 12.54
N LEU A 282 -18.12 8.73 11.22
CA LEU A 282 -16.85 8.74 10.52
C LEU A 282 -15.83 9.63 11.25
N PHE A 283 -16.19 10.88 11.50
CA PHE A 283 -15.30 11.80 12.21
C PHE A 283 -14.94 11.33 13.63
N ARG A 284 -15.87 10.70 14.34
CA ARG A 284 -15.59 10.15 15.69
C ARG A 284 -14.53 9.04 15.65
N ILE A 285 -14.52 8.22 14.59
CA ILE A 285 -13.52 7.17 14.40
C ILE A 285 -12.16 7.77 14.00
N LEU A 286 -12.15 8.76 13.10
CA LEU A 286 -10.94 9.36 12.58
C LEU A 286 -10.24 10.30 13.58
N LYS A 287 -11.00 10.96 14.46
CA LYS A 287 -10.48 11.96 15.41
C LYS A 287 -9.33 11.49 16.30
N PRO A 288 -9.33 10.27 16.87
CA PRO A 288 -8.21 9.77 17.69
C PRO A 288 -6.89 9.68 16.92
N PHE A 289 -6.96 9.61 15.59
CA PHE A 289 -5.81 9.53 14.69
C PHE A 289 -5.33 10.91 14.18
N GLY A 290 -5.76 11.98 14.83
CA GLY A 290 -5.30 13.33 14.55
C GLY A 290 -6.06 14.08 13.46
N PHE A 291 -7.15 13.50 12.94
CA PHE A 291 -8.06 14.19 12.02
C PHE A 291 -8.88 15.23 12.74
N THR A 292 -9.17 16.33 12.06
CA THR A 292 -10.03 17.41 12.53
C THR A 292 -11.23 17.59 11.59
N ALA A 293 -12.09 18.53 11.88
CA ALA A 293 -13.23 18.84 11.02
C ALA A 293 -12.79 19.36 9.62
N SER A 294 -11.57 19.90 9.51
CA SER A 294 -11.06 20.42 8.22
C SER A 294 -10.74 19.33 7.21
N GLU A 295 -10.45 18.11 7.67
CA GLU A 295 -10.21 16.96 6.81
C GLU A 295 -11.50 16.24 6.39
N MET A 296 -12.65 16.55 6.99
CA MET A 296 -13.92 15.97 6.55
C MET A 296 -14.32 16.51 5.16
N THR A 297 -14.83 15.61 4.31
CA THR A 297 -15.03 15.91 2.89
C THR A 297 -16.36 15.41 2.36
N THR A 298 -16.86 16.12 1.35
CA THR A 298 -17.99 15.70 0.48
C THR A 298 -17.52 15.29 -0.91
N LEU A 299 -16.22 15.30 -1.18
CA LEU A 299 -15.66 14.81 -2.44
C LEU A 299 -16.09 13.36 -2.69
N THR A 300 -16.18 13.00 -3.95
CA THR A 300 -16.48 11.64 -4.39
C THR A 300 -15.29 11.02 -5.11
N ALA A 301 -15.24 9.69 -5.14
CA ALA A 301 -14.23 8.98 -5.92
C ALA A 301 -14.34 9.34 -7.42
N GLU A 302 -15.54 9.54 -7.93
CA GLU A 302 -15.74 9.94 -9.33
C GLU A 302 -15.10 11.29 -9.65
N GLU A 303 -15.22 12.29 -8.77
CA GLU A 303 -14.61 13.62 -8.94
C GLU A 303 -13.07 13.52 -8.93
N LEU A 304 -12.51 12.70 -8.05
CA LEU A 304 -11.06 12.55 -7.88
C LEU A 304 -10.42 11.68 -8.97
N CYS A 305 -11.20 10.83 -9.65
CA CYS A 305 -10.74 9.98 -10.76
C CYS A 305 -10.67 10.72 -12.11
N ARG A 306 -11.21 11.92 -12.21
CA ARG A 306 -11.21 12.71 -13.46
C ARG A 306 -9.91 13.47 -13.60
#